data_6949192cc71df5a63ff53116d70f4dea
#
_entry.id   6949192cc71df5a63ff53116d70f4dea
#
_cell.length_a   1.000
_cell.length_b   1.000
_cell.length_c   1.000
_cell.angle_alpha   90.00
_cell.angle_beta   90.00
_cell.angle_gamma   90.00
#
_symmetry.space_group_name_H-M   'P 1'
#
loop_
_entity.id
_entity.type
_entity.pdbx_description
1 polymer ?
#
loop_
_entity_poly.entity_id
_entity_poly.type
_entity_poly.pdbx_seq_one_letter_code
_entity_poly.pdbx_strand_id
1 'polypeptide(L)'
;ADDVKRLADETPAAGEPAAANPEGSGLGSNNWAVAPGRSATHSALVANDPHLGLGIPGVWFQASLRAPDYEVSGMTIPGVPGVVLGRSAHLAWAMTNLYVDDVDLFVERLDVTGTKVLRGEEYVPIAVESATIRLDDGEEVAFDIRSTDRGPLLEPDPVHGLPARSVAWSGYEPADQLLALMNLARAKSIGEVQVAVAPYSFPPQNLVVGDRDGH
;
A
#
# COMPACT_ATOMS: atom_id res chain seq x y z
N ALA A 1 -19.01 -10.03 22.10
CA ALA A 1 -17.77 -10.73 22.47
C ALA A 1 -17.57 -11.98 21.58
N ASP A 2 -18.65 -12.72 21.28
CA ASP A 2 -18.57 -13.95 20.49
C ASP A 2 -18.39 -13.68 18.97
N ASP A 3 -18.90 -12.55 18.46
CA ASP A 3 -18.77 -12.17 17.04
C ASP A 3 -17.36 -11.65 16.71
N VAL A 4 -16.71 -10.96 17.64
CA VAL A 4 -15.28 -10.59 17.49
C VAL A 4 -14.39 -11.83 17.53
N LYS A 5 -14.75 -12.82 18.35
CA LYS A 5 -14.10 -14.14 18.37
C LYS A 5 -14.28 -14.88 17.05
N ARG A 6 -15.49 -14.83 16.45
CA ARG A 6 -15.79 -15.49 15.18
C ARG A 6 -14.97 -14.92 14.00
N LEU A 7 -14.78 -13.59 13.96
CA LEU A 7 -13.89 -12.93 13.01
C LEU A 7 -12.40 -13.28 13.23
N ALA A 8 -11.99 -13.52 14.49
CA ALA A 8 -10.64 -13.96 14.79
C ALA A 8 -10.39 -15.43 14.42
N ASP A 9 -11.42 -16.30 14.55
CA ASP A 9 -11.33 -17.72 14.23
C ASP A 9 -11.33 -17.97 12.69
N GLU A 10 -11.82 -17.04 11.88
CA GLU A 10 -11.77 -17.08 10.41
C GLU A 10 -10.48 -16.49 9.83
N THR A 11 -9.63 -15.88 10.66
CA THR A 11 -8.33 -15.40 10.21
C THR A 11 -7.34 -16.57 10.14
N PRO A 12 -6.68 -16.82 9.00
CA PRO A 12 -5.66 -17.87 8.91
C PRO A 12 -4.64 -17.71 10.01
N ALA A 13 -4.28 -18.81 10.67
CA ALA A 13 -3.31 -18.82 11.77
C ALA A 13 -2.07 -18.00 11.40
N ALA A 14 -1.74 -17.00 12.23
CA ALA A 14 -0.50 -16.24 12.10
C ALA A 14 0.69 -17.19 12.28
N GLY A 15 1.30 -17.62 11.21
CA GLY A 15 2.41 -18.57 11.23
C GLY A 15 2.70 -19.22 9.88
N GLU A 16 1.76 -19.19 8.95
CA GLU A 16 2.13 -19.48 7.57
C GLU A 16 2.67 -18.18 6.96
N PRO A 17 3.89 -18.18 6.37
CA PRO A 17 4.28 -17.08 5.50
C PRO A 17 3.14 -16.91 4.50
N ALA A 18 2.71 -15.65 4.28
CA ALA A 18 1.69 -15.33 3.28
C ALA A 18 2.04 -16.19 2.06
N ALA A 19 1.16 -17.14 1.74
CA ALA A 19 1.51 -18.23 0.83
C ALA A 19 2.15 -17.61 -0.39
N ALA A 20 3.41 -17.92 -0.61
CA ALA A 20 4.07 -17.61 -1.87
C ALA A 20 3.05 -18.01 -2.92
N ASN A 21 2.59 -17.06 -3.75
CA ASN A 21 1.50 -17.20 -4.70
C ASN A 21 1.23 -18.66 -5.03
N PRO A 22 0.09 -19.25 -4.68
CA PRO A 22 -0.13 -20.67 -4.91
C PRO A 22 0.24 -20.94 -6.37
N GLU A 23 1.11 -21.92 -6.60
CA GLU A 23 1.57 -22.24 -7.95
C GLU A 23 0.37 -22.27 -8.88
N GLY A 24 0.33 -21.37 -9.87
CA GLY A 24 -0.79 -21.22 -10.81
C GLY A 24 -1.75 -20.08 -10.57
N SER A 25 -1.56 -19.20 -9.58
CA SER A 25 -2.45 -18.04 -9.38
C SER A 25 -2.41 -17.02 -10.52
N GLY A 26 -1.37 -17.03 -11.35
CA GLY A 26 -1.18 -16.05 -12.43
C GLY A 26 -1.05 -14.59 -11.95
N LEU A 27 -0.95 -14.38 -10.63
CA LEU A 27 -0.83 -13.05 -10.04
C LEU A 27 0.60 -12.53 -10.18
N GLY A 28 0.73 -11.27 -10.54
CA GLY A 28 1.99 -10.60 -10.72
C GLY A 28 1.79 -9.30 -11.48
N SER A 29 2.86 -8.70 -11.96
CA SER A 29 2.78 -7.53 -12.84
C SER A 29 4.08 -7.37 -13.60
N ASN A 30 3.99 -6.83 -14.82
CA ASN A 30 5.13 -6.46 -15.61
C ASN A 30 5.03 -5.00 -16.06
N ASN A 31 6.17 -4.32 -16.11
CA ASN A 31 6.30 -3.05 -16.79
C ASN A 31 7.65 -2.98 -17.51
N TRP A 32 7.69 -2.24 -18.59
CA TRP A 32 8.94 -1.99 -19.33
C TRP A 32 8.86 -0.71 -20.14
N ALA A 33 10.03 -0.15 -20.43
CA ALA A 33 10.21 0.93 -21.36
C ALA A 33 11.22 0.56 -22.45
N VAL A 34 11.00 1.03 -23.65
CA VAL A 34 11.89 0.86 -24.79
C VAL A 34 12.34 2.24 -25.26
N ALA A 35 13.66 2.47 -25.30
CA ALA A 35 14.23 3.71 -25.77
C ALA A 35 14.00 3.91 -27.29
N PRO A 36 13.93 5.15 -27.79
CA PRO A 36 13.67 5.47 -29.21
C PRO A 36 14.59 4.76 -30.20
N GLY A 37 15.86 4.62 -29.85
CA GLY A 37 16.84 3.94 -30.72
C GLY A 37 16.60 2.44 -30.91
N ARG A 38 15.73 1.83 -30.10
CA ARG A 38 15.34 0.42 -30.20
C ARG A 38 13.88 0.22 -30.63
N SER A 39 13.17 1.31 -30.89
CA SER A 39 11.78 1.31 -31.34
C SER A 39 11.71 1.58 -32.85
N ALA A 40 10.89 0.81 -33.56
CA ALA A 40 10.65 1.03 -34.98
C ALA A 40 9.97 2.37 -35.29
N THR A 41 9.28 2.95 -34.32
CA THR A 41 8.64 4.27 -34.41
C THR A 41 9.56 5.42 -34.06
N HIS A 42 10.79 5.13 -33.62
CA HIS A 42 11.74 6.12 -33.08
C HIS A 42 11.17 6.97 -31.94
N SER A 43 10.25 6.39 -31.17
CA SER A 43 9.64 7.01 -30.00
C SER A 43 9.86 6.11 -28.78
N ALA A 44 9.89 6.68 -27.58
CA ALA A 44 9.85 5.90 -26.35
C ALA A 44 8.52 5.14 -26.27
N LEU A 45 8.59 3.88 -25.86
CA LEU A 45 7.41 3.04 -25.61
C LEU A 45 7.41 2.63 -24.15
N VAL A 46 6.25 2.73 -23.51
CA VAL A 46 6.04 2.25 -22.14
C VAL A 46 4.87 1.27 -22.15
N ALA A 47 5.04 0.15 -21.51
CA ALA A 47 3.98 -0.84 -21.34
C ALA A 47 3.84 -1.25 -19.88
N ASN A 48 2.62 -1.59 -19.49
CA ASN A 48 2.28 -2.07 -18.16
C ASN A 48 1.23 -3.17 -18.27
N ASP A 49 1.46 -4.25 -17.57
CA ASP A 49 0.62 -5.44 -17.59
C ASP A 49 0.45 -5.96 -16.15
N PRO A 50 -0.48 -5.37 -15.37
CA PRO A 50 -0.79 -5.83 -14.02
C PRO A 50 -1.66 -7.09 -14.09
N HIS A 51 -1.13 -8.21 -13.59
CA HIS A 51 -1.84 -9.48 -13.50
C HIS A 51 -2.53 -9.59 -12.14
N LEU A 52 -3.72 -9.03 -12.05
CA LEU A 52 -4.57 -9.09 -10.85
C LEU A 52 -5.70 -10.09 -11.06
N GLY A 53 -6.36 -10.50 -9.97
CA GLY A 53 -7.50 -11.38 -10.01
C GLY A 53 -8.61 -10.83 -10.92
N LEU A 54 -9.23 -11.72 -11.70
CA LEU A 54 -10.38 -11.38 -12.55
C LEU A 54 -11.65 -11.38 -11.69
N GLY A 55 -12.40 -10.31 -11.76
CA GLY A 55 -13.64 -10.16 -11.01
C GLY A 55 -14.56 -9.09 -11.61
N ILE A 56 -15.82 -9.05 -11.14
CA ILE A 56 -16.79 -8.02 -11.45
C ILE A 56 -17.35 -7.50 -10.12
N PRO A 57 -17.15 -6.18 -9.81
CA PRO A 57 -16.44 -5.17 -10.63
C PRO A 57 -14.94 -5.42 -10.71
N GLY A 58 -14.32 -5.04 -11.84
CA GLY A 58 -12.87 -5.10 -12.02
C GLY A 58 -12.15 -4.04 -11.17
N VAL A 59 -10.88 -4.31 -10.85
CA VAL A 59 -10.03 -3.36 -10.09
C VAL A 59 -9.78 -2.09 -10.88
N TRP A 60 -9.58 -2.20 -12.18
CA TRP A 60 -9.19 -1.12 -13.05
C TRP A 60 -10.36 -0.50 -13.79
N PHE A 61 -10.39 0.84 -13.82
CA PHE A 61 -11.30 1.63 -14.61
C PHE A 61 -10.52 2.52 -15.59
N GLN A 62 -10.79 2.42 -16.89
CA GLN A 62 -10.15 3.26 -17.89
C GLN A 62 -10.77 4.65 -17.90
N ALA A 63 -9.93 5.68 -17.80
CA ALA A 63 -10.34 7.07 -17.79
C ALA A 63 -9.50 7.92 -18.75
N SER A 64 -10.11 8.95 -19.30
CA SER A 64 -9.44 10.03 -20.03
C SER A 64 -10.00 11.37 -19.55
N LEU A 65 -9.13 12.19 -18.99
CA LEU A 65 -9.48 13.48 -18.42
C LEU A 65 -8.80 14.59 -19.23
N ARG A 66 -9.56 15.60 -19.59
CA ARG A 66 -9.06 16.76 -20.34
C ARG A 66 -9.57 18.07 -19.77
N ALA A 67 -8.65 19.00 -19.56
CA ALA A 67 -8.90 20.39 -19.20
C ALA A 67 -7.91 21.27 -19.97
N PRO A 68 -8.00 22.62 -19.96
CA PRO A 68 -7.12 23.47 -20.76
C PRO A 68 -5.63 23.17 -20.63
N ASP A 69 -5.15 22.89 -19.38
CA ASP A 69 -3.74 22.64 -19.08
C ASP A 69 -3.50 21.24 -18.49
N TYR A 70 -4.42 20.32 -18.73
CA TYR A 70 -4.36 18.99 -18.15
C TYR A 70 -4.95 17.96 -19.12
N GLU A 71 -4.14 17.04 -19.58
CA GLU A 71 -4.58 15.90 -20.38
C GLU A 71 -3.90 14.63 -19.85
N VAL A 72 -4.71 13.69 -19.38
CA VAL A 72 -4.23 12.41 -18.87
C VAL A 72 -5.19 11.29 -19.27
N SER A 73 -4.64 10.14 -19.62
CA SER A 73 -5.42 8.95 -19.97
C SER A 73 -4.73 7.72 -19.41
N GLY A 74 -5.51 6.76 -18.96
CA GLY A 74 -4.97 5.52 -18.44
C GLY A 74 -5.95 4.79 -17.53
N MET A 75 -5.38 4.01 -16.62
CA MET A 75 -6.12 3.19 -15.67
C MET A 75 -6.13 3.85 -14.29
N THR A 76 -7.30 3.94 -13.70
CA THR A 76 -7.51 4.36 -12.32
C THR A 76 -8.19 3.25 -11.53
N ILE A 77 -8.19 3.38 -10.22
CA ILE A 77 -8.92 2.51 -9.29
C ILE A 77 -10.14 3.30 -8.81
N PRO A 78 -11.37 2.77 -8.90
CA PRO A 78 -12.57 3.44 -8.40
C PRO A 78 -12.37 3.94 -6.97
N GLY A 79 -12.63 5.23 -6.74
CA GLY A 79 -12.41 5.89 -5.45
C GLY A 79 -11.03 6.54 -5.28
N VAL A 80 -10.06 6.27 -6.16
CA VAL A 80 -8.75 6.94 -6.17
C VAL A 80 -8.79 8.10 -7.17
N PRO A 81 -8.65 9.37 -6.73
CA PRO A 81 -8.62 10.52 -7.63
C PRO A 81 -7.26 10.61 -8.32
N GLY A 82 -7.17 10.11 -9.54
CA GLY A 82 -5.95 10.15 -10.34
C GLY A 82 -5.79 8.94 -11.26
N VAL A 83 -4.91 9.07 -12.23
CA VAL A 83 -4.52 7.97 -13.13
C VAL A 83 -3.28 7.28 -12.56
N VAL A 84 -3.44 6.02 -12.16
CA VAL A 84 -2.37 5.23 -11.54
C VAL A 84 -1.35 4.75 -12.57
N LEU A 85 -1.84 4.26 -13.71
CA LEU A 85 -1.03 3.77 -14.83
C LEU A 85 -1.48 4.51 -16.08
N GLY A 86 -0.58 5.21 -16.79
CA GLY A 86 -1.09 5.94 -17.93
C GLY A 86 -0.10 6.87 -18.61
N ARG A 87 -0.66 7.89 -19.25
CA ARG A 87 0.11 8.90 -19.97
C ARG A 87 -0.52 10.28 -19.88
N SER A 88 0.32 11.29 -19.99
CA SER A 88 -0.05 12.67 -20.28
C SER A 88 0.39 13.06 -21.70
N ALA A 89 0.34 14.35 -22.02
CA ALA A 89 0.92 14.88 -23.26
C ALA A 89 2.47 14.78 -23.30
N HIS A 90 3.12 14.58 -22.16
CA HIS A 90 4.58 14.67 -22.02
C HIS A 90 5.21 13.34 -21.58
N LEU A 91 4.52 12.55 -20.80
CA LEU A 91 5.03 11.35 -20.13
C LEU A 91 4.10 10.17 -20.32
N ALA A 92 4.67 8.97 -20.27
CA ALA A 92 3.95 7.74 -19.96
C ALA A 92 4.59 7.09 -18.74
N TRP A 93 3.77 6.48 -17.87
CA TRP A 93 4.24 5.83 -16.66
C TRP A 93 3.53 4.51 -16.42
N ALA A 94 4.27 3.61 -15.82
CA ALA A 94 3.88 2.24 -15.52
C ALA A 94 4.35 1.86 -14.12
N MET A 95 3.52 1.18 -13.35
CA MET A 95 3.84 0.75 -11.99
C MET A 95 3.62 -0.74 -11.82
N THR A 96 4.48 -1.37 -11.02
CA THR A 96 4.28 -2.73 -10.53
C THR A 96 4.59 -2.79 -9.05
N ASN A 97 3.91 -3.67 -8.32
CA ASN A 97 4.20 -3.86 -6.90
C ASN A 97 5.66 -4.28 -6.71
N LEU A 98 6.33 -3.63 -5.79
CA LEU A 98 7.65 -4.00 -5.33
C LEU A 98 7.47 -4.78 -4.01
N TYR A 99 7.72 -6.08 -4.06
CA TYR A 99 7.67 -6.92 -2.86
C TYR A 99 8.94 -6.69 -2.06
N VAL A 100 8.86 -5.80 -1.09
CA VAL A 100 9.92 -5.52 -0.12
C VAL A 100 9.44 -5.90 1.28
N ASP A 101 10.39 -6.15 2.16
CA ASP A 101 10.13 -6.34 3.57
C ASP A 101 9.90 -4.96 4.21
N ASP A 102 8.65 -4.58 4.39
CA ASP A 102 8.23 -3.27 4.89
C ASP A 102 7.43 -3.35 6.20
N VAL A 103 7.38 -4.54 6.80
CA VAL A 103 6.70 -4.82 8.08
C VAL A 103 7.60 -5.60 9.02
N ASP A 104 7.88 -5.02 10.19
CA ASP A 104 8.58 -5.70 11.27
C ASP A 104 7.65 -6.02 12.44
N LEU A 105 7.83 -7.20 13.03
CA LEU A 105 7.17 -7.60 14.27
C LEU A 105 8.18 -7.61 15.42
N PHE A 106 8.03 -6.68 16.36
CA PHE A 106 8.86 -6.60 17.55
C PHE A 106 8.20 -7.31 18.72
N VAL A 107 8.83 -8.34 19.26
CA VAL A 107 8.39 -8.97 20.51
C VAL A 107 8.51 -7.96 21.65
N GLU A 108 7.43 -7.73 22.37
CA GLU A 108 7.34 -6.76 23.44
C GLU A 108 7.30 -7.43 24.81
N ARG A 109 8.01 -6.84 25.77
CA ARG A 109 7.95 -7.25 27.18
C ARG A 109 7.04 -6.28 27.92
N LEU A 110 5.86 -6.76 28.28
CA LEU A 110 4.90 -6.00 29.06
C LEU A 110 5.20 -6.13 30.55
N ASP A 111 4.79 -5.12 31.32
CA ASP A 111 4.75 -5.20 32.77
C ASP A 111 3.62 -6.16 33.23
N VAL A 112 3.54 -6.43 34.53
CA VAL A 112 2.55 -7.34 35.12
C VAL A 112 1.09 -6.88 34.94
N THR A 113 0.88 -5.57 34.69
CA THR A 113 -0.45 -4.99 34.45
C THR A 113 -0.79 -4.95 32.97
N GLY A 114 0.15 -5.20 32.08
CA GLY A 114 0.00 -5.09 30.63
C GLY A 114 -0.14 -3.65 30.13
N THR A 115 0.08 -2.63 30.97
CA THR A 115 -0.12 -1.22 30.61
C THR A 115 1.15 -0.48 30.19
N LYS A 116 2.30 -1.13 30.36
CA LYS A 116 3.62 -0.58 30.03
C LYS A 116 4.45 -1.59 29.25
N VAL A 117 5.36 -1.08 28.44
CA VAL A 117 6.31 -1.87 27.65
C VAL A 117 7.75 -1.53 28.09
N LEU A 118 8.62 -2.54 28.09
CA LEU A 118 10.02 -2.37 28.48
C LEU A 118 10.80 -1.69 27.34
N ARG A 119 11.52 -0.60 27.68
CA ARG A 119 12.48 0.09 26.81
C ARG A 119 13.80 0.25 27.55
N GLY A 120 14.81 -0.48 27.10
CA GLY A 120 16.07 -0.57 27.87
C GLY A 120 15.81 -1.20 29.23
N GLU A 121 15.99 -0.44 30.33
CA GLU A 121 15.76 -0.87 31.70
C GLU A 121 14.46 -0.29 32.30
N GLU A 122 13.72 0.52 31.56
CA GLU A 122 12.54 1.24 32.08
C GLU A 122 11.25 0.75 31.42
N TYR A 123 10.15 0.73 32.19
CA TYR A 123 8.82 0.49 31.68
C TYR A 123 8.11 1.80 31.32
N VAL A 124 7.86 2.02 30.03
CA VAL A 124 7.15 3.20 29.51
C VAL A 124 5.68 2.88 29.25
N PRO A 125 4.75 3.84 29.42
CA PRO A 125 3.34 3.63 29.17
C PRO A 125 3.05 3.26 27.71
N ILE A 126 2.07 2.37 27.50
CA ILE A 126 1.47 2.09 26.20
C ILE A 126 0.41 3.16 25.93
N ALA A 127 0.38 3.71 24.71
CA ALA A 127 -0.69 4.59 24.29
C ALA A 127 -1.99 3.78 24.08
N VAL A 128 -3.12 4.36 24.47
CA VAL A 128 -4.44 3.75 24.32
C VAL A 128 -5.37 4.76 23.68
N GLU A 129 -6.00 4.37 22.58
CA GLU A 129 -7.04 5.12 21.89
C GLU A 129 -8.31 4.28 21.84
N SER A 130 -9.42 4.78 22.38
CA SER A 130 -10.70 4.09 22.31
C SER A 130 -11.40 4.38 20.99
N ALA A 131 -11.87 3.33 20.33
CA ALA A 131 -12.63 3.40 19.10
C ALA A 131 -13.96 2.63 19.24
N THR A 132 -14.91 2.93 18.36
CA THR A 132 -16.22 2.29 18.35
C THR A 132 -16.55 1.83 16.94
N ILE A 133 -16.97 0.59 16.79
CA ILE A 133 -17.52 0.05 15.55
C ILE A 133 -19.02 -0.07 15.71
N ARG A 134 -19.78 0.49 14.78
CA ARG A 134 -21.22 0.29 14.71
C ARG A 134 -21.53 -0.85 13.75
N LEU A 135 -22.21 -1.85 14.26
CA LEU A 135 -22.68 -3.01 13.50
C LEU A 135 -23.91 -2.65 12.65
N ASP A 136 -24.28 -3.51 11.70
CA ASP A 136 -25.40 -3.31 10.79
C ASP A 136 -26.77 -3.38 11.48
N ASP A 137 -26.86 -4.06 12.62
CA ASP A 137 -28.06 -4.09 13.49
C ASP A 137 -28.19 -2.84 14.38
N GLY A 138 -27.22 -1.92 14.34
CA GLY A 138 -27.16 -0.68 15.09
C GLY A 138 -26.51 -0.81 16.47
N GLU A 139 -26.04 -1.99 16.87
CA GLU A 139 -25.22 -2.17 18.08
C GLU A 139 -23.86 -1.49 17.92
N GLU A 140 -23.33 -0.95 19.02
CA GLU A 140 -22.00 -0.34 19.06
C GLU A 140 -21.05 -1.17 19.91
N VAL A 141 -19.90 -1.54 19.32
CA VAL A 141 -18.83 -2.26 20.01
C VAL A 141 -17.66 -1.31 20.24
N ALA A 142 -17.39 -0.99 21.50
CA ALA A 142 -16.22 -0.20 21.88
C ALA A 142 -15.02 -1.13 22.08
N PHE A 143 -13.83 -0.68 21.62
CA PHE A 143 -12.57 -1.38 21.82
C PHE A 143 -11.42 -0.39 21.92
N ASP A 144 -10.32 -0.83 22.51
CA ASP A 144 -9.12 -0.04 22.69
C ASP A 144 -8.06 -0.45 21.66
N ILE A 145 -7.54 0.54 20.93
CA ILE A 145 -6.34 0.41 20.09
C ILE A 145 -5.15 0.75 20.99
N ARG A 146 -4.30 -0.23 21.21
CA ARG A 146 -3.10 -0.09 22.03
C ARG A 146 -1.89 0.05 21.12
N SER A 147 -0.99 0.98 21.43
CA SER A 147 0.18 1.24 20.59
C SER A 147 1.42 1.52 21.42
N THR A 148 2.55 1.08 20.92
CA THR A 148 3.88 1.44 21.41
C THR A 148 4.52 2.49 20.50
N ASP A 149 5.72 2.94 20.81
CA ASP A 149 6.56 3.77 19.94
C ASP A 149 6.94 3.09 18.61
N ARG A 150 6.69 1.77 18.48
CA ARG A 150 6.95 0.98 17.26
C ARG A 150 5.70 0.75 16.42
N GLY A 151 4.52 1.07 16.94
CA GLY A 151 3.25 0.91 16.26
C GLY A 151 2.21 0.14 17.08
N PRO A 152 1.10 -0.28 16.47
CA PRO A 152 0.03 -1.01 17.13
C PRO A 152 0.52 -2.28 17.82
N LEU A 153 -0.06 -2.56 18.99
CA LEU A 153 0.28 -3.71 19.81
C LEU A 153 -0.71 -4.85 19.55
N LEU A 154 -0.19 -5.97 19.08
CA LEU A 154 -0.91 -7.24 19.04
C LEU A 154 -0.80 -7.88 20.43
N GLU A 155 -1.96 -8.22 21.00
CA GLU A 155 -2.02 -8.87 22.30
C GLU A 155 -1.35 -10.24 22.29
N PRO A 156 -0.90 -10.73 23.46
CA PRO A 156 -0.43 -12.10 23.57
C PRO A 156 -1.50 -13.08 23.12
N ASP A 157 -1.10 -14.07 22.34
CA ASP A 157 -1.98 -15.18 21.96
C ASP A 157 -1.50 -16.46 22.66
N PRO A 158 -2.06 -16.80 23.82
CA PRO A 158 -1.65 -17.99 24.56
C PRO A 158 -2.05 -19.30 23.87
N VAL A 159 -3.04 -19.28 22.98
CA VAL A 159 -3.48 -20.48 22.24
C VAL A 159 -2.39 -20.93 21.28
N HIS A 160 -1.75 -19.96 20.60
CA HIS A 160 -0.66 -20.23 19.66
C HIS A 160 0.73 -20.00 20.26
N GLY A 161 0.81 -19.71 21.56
CA GLY A 161 2.07 -19.46 22.26
C GLY A 161 2.80 -18.18 21.79
N LEU A 162 2.07 -17.21 21.26
CA LEU A 162 2.65 -15.98 20.75
C LEU A 162 2.71 -14.90 21.83
N PRO A 163 3.89 -14.25 22.03
CA PRO A 163 4.01 -13.11 22.95
C PRO A 163 3.32 -11.86 22.40
N ALA A 164 3.21 -10.81 23.22
CA ALA A 164 2.84 -9.48 22.74
C ALA A 164 3.84 -8.99 21.67
N ARG A 165 3.35 -8.36 20.61
CA ARG A 165 4.18 -7.88 19.50
C ARG A 165 3.69 -6.53 19.01
N SER A 166 4.61 -5.60 18.74
CA SER A 166 4.30 -4.37 18.01
C SER A 166 4.51 -4.57 16.52
N VAL A 167 3.66 -3.95 15.72
CA VAL A 167 3.76 -3.94 14.26
C VAL A 167 4.37 -2.63 13.82
N ALA A 168 5.61 -2.65 13.35
CA ALA A 168 6.22 -1.51 12.67
C ALA A 168 6.02 -1.69 11.17
N TRP A 169 5.31 -0.78 10.56
CA TRP A 169 4.97 -0.84 9.15
C TRP A 169 5.19 0.51 8.47
N SER A 170 5.89 0.51 7.33
CA SER A 170 6.17 1.73 6.57
C SER A 170 4.91 2.51 6.18
N GLY A 171 3.76 1.82 6.08
CA GLY A 171 2.46 2.44 5.78
C GLY A 171 1.89 3.33 6.90
N TYR A 172 2.49 3.34 8.10
CA TYR A 172 2.13 4.28 9.18
C TYR A 172 2.86 5.63 9.05
N GLU A 173 3.89 5.70 8.22
CA GLU A 173 4.59 6.96 7.99
C GLU A 173 3.71 7.94 7.20
N PRO A 174 3.71 9.23 7.58
CA PRO A 174 2.96 10.24 6.86
C PRO A 174 3.38 10.32 5.41
N ALA A 175 2.44 10.16 4.50
CA ALA A 175 2.65 10.19 3.06
C ALA A 175 1.43 10.73 2.33
N ASP A 176 1.63 11.23 1.11
CA ASP A 176 0.54 11.72 0.27
C ASP A 176 0.63 11.10 -1.13
N GLN A 177 0.20 9.86 -1.23
CA GLN A 177 0.17 9.09 -2.47
C GLN A 177 -0.75 9.74 -3.51
N LEU A 178 -1.86 10.32 -3.08
CA LEU A 178 -2.79 10.99 -4.00
C LEU A 178 -2.17 12.22 -4.61
N LEU A 179 -1.49 13.04 -3.81
CA LEU A 179 -0.76 14.20 -4.30
C LEU A 179 0.35 13.78 -5.27
N ALA A 180 1.09 12.71 -4.95
CA ALA A 180 2.13 12.18 -5.81
C ALA A 180 1.58 11.77 -7.19
N LEU A 181 0.47 11.03 -7.25
CA LEU A 181 -0.18 10.64 -8.50
C LEU A 181 -0.70 11.85 -9.30
N MET A 182 -1.29 12.82 -8.62
CA MET A 182 -1.77 14.04 -9.25
C MET A 182 -0.64 14.91 -9.81
N ASN A 183 0.50 14.97 -9.13
CA ASN A 183 1.69 15.68 -9.57
C ASN A 183 2.38 14.94 -10.71
N LEU A 184 2.47 13.60 -10.64
CA LEU A 184 3.00 12.76 -11.72
C LEU A 184 2.26 13.01 -13.03
N ALA A 185 0.94 13.09 -13.00
CA ALA A 185 0.11 13.38 -14.16
C ALA A 185 0.36 14.78 -14.78
N ARG A 186 0.94 15.72 -14.02
CA ARG A 186 1.28 17.09 -14.44
C ARG A 186 2.75 17.26 -14.82
N ALA A 187 3.59 16.33 -14.42
CA ALA A 187 5.02 16.38 -14.73
C ALA A 187 5.25 16.35 -16.25
N LYS A 188 6.30 17.06 -16.71
CA LYS A 188 6.63 17.24 -18.12
C LYS A 188 7.99 16.65 -18.51
N SER A 189 8.78 16.24 -17.53
CA SER A 189 10.11 15.67 -17.70
C SER A 189 10.41 14.64 -16.61
N ILE A 190 11.43 13.80 -16.85
CA ILE A 190 11.90 12.82 -15.84
C ILE A 190 12.34 13.51 -14.53
N GLY A 191 12.98 14.69 -14.63
CA GLY A 191 13.37 15.45 -13.44
C GLY A 191 12.15 15.91 -12.60
N GLU A 192 11.07 16.32 -13.27
CA GLU A 192 9.81 16.67 -12.58
C GLU A 192 9.12 15.45 -11.99
N VAL A 193 9.23 14.27 -12.61
CA VAL A 193 8.70 13.02 -12.04
C VAL A 193 9.33 12.71 -10.69
N GLN A 194 10.66 12.84 -10.57
CA GLN A 194 11.36 12.58 -9.29
C GLN A 194 10.83 13.47 -8.15
N VAL A 195 10.53 14.72 -8.45
CA VAL A 195 9.93 15.64 -7.49
C VAL A 195 8.47 15.29 -7.20
N ALA A 196 7.72 14.95 -8.26
CA ALA A 196 6.30 14.61 -8.16
C ALA A 196 6.03 13.40 -7.25
N VAL A 197 6.88 12.36 -7.35
CA VAL A 197 6.70 11.13 -6.59
C VAL A 197 7.36 11.15 -5.20
N ALA A 198 8.07 12.21 -4.83
CA ALA A 198 8.72 12.30 -3.54
C ALA A 198 7.77 12.11 -2.33
N PRO A 199 6.48 12.56 -2.37
CA PRO A 199 5.53 12.28 -1.29
C PRO A 199 5.00 10.84 -1.25
N TYR A 200 5.32 10.00 -2.24
CA TYR A 200 4.86 8.62 -2.33
C TYR A 200 5.76 7.70 -1.51
N SER A 201 5.23 7.02 -0.50
CA SER A 201 5.99 6.08 0.32
C SER A 201 5.42 4.66 0.32
N PHE A 202 4.09 4.52 0.19
CA PHE A 202 3.40 3.24 0.30
C PHE A 202 2.19 3.15 -0.63
N PRO A 203 1.84 1.96 -1.16
CA PRO A 203 2.64 0.72 -1.18
C PRO A 203 3.87 0.86 -2.08
N PRO A 204 4.97 0.14 -1.78
CA PRO A 204 6.19 0.18 -2.60
C PRO A 204 5.92 -0.21 -4.05
N GLN A 205 6.42 0.58 -4.99
CA GLN A 205 6.20 0.38 -6.43
C GLN A 205 7.50 0.45 -7.21
N ASN A 206 7.62 -0.38 -8.24
CA ASN A 206 8.55 -0.10 -9.34
C ASN A 206 7.88 0.88 -10.30
N LEU A 207 8.47 2.03 -10.51
CA LEU A 207 7.99 3.03 -11.44
C LEU A 207 8.89 3.08 -12.67
N VAL A 208 8.32 2.83 -13.85
CA VAL A 208 8.96 3.01 -15.15
C VAL A 208 8.31 4.19 -15.84
N VAL A 209 9.12 5.08 -16.39
CA VAL A 209 8.65 6.30 -17.07
C VAL A 209 9.36 6.46 -18.40
N GLY A 210 8.64 6.95 -19.40
CA GLY A 210 9.20 7.42 -20.65
C GLY A 210 8.69 8.82 -20.95
N ASP A 211 9.57 9.73 -21.37
CA ASP A 211 9.15 11.05 -21.80
C ASP A 211 9.14 11.18 -23.33
N ARG A 212 8.54 12.27 -23.80
CA ARG A 212 8.46 12.57 -25.25
C ARG A 212 9.81 12.86 -25.90
N ASP A 213 10.83 13.17 -25.10
CA ASP A 213 12.18 13.50 -25.57
C ASP A 213 13.06 12.24 -25.65
N GLY A 214 12.52 11.09 -25.22
CA GLY A 214 13.13 9.77 -25.40
C GLY A 214 13.96 9.27 -24.21
N HIS A 215 13.79 9.89 -23.06
CA HIS A 215 14.38 9.42 -21.81
C HIS A 215 13.49 8.40 -21.13
#